data_9c84cdf09e0221be426f9ee7033649b2
#
_entry.id   9c84cdf09e0221be426f9ee7033649b2
#
_cell.length_a   1.000
_cell.length_b   1.000
_cell.length_c   1.000
_cell.angle_alpha   90.00
_cell.angle_beta   90.00
_cell.angle_gamma   90.00
#
_symmetry.space_group_name_H-M   'P 1'
#
loop_
_entity.id
_entity.type
_entity.pdbx_description
1 polymer ?
#
loop_
_entity_poly.entity_id
_entity_poly.type
_entity_poly.pdbx_seq_one_letter_code
_entity_poly.pdbx_strand_id
1 'polypeptide(L)'
;VPDGAGPPTVVAMSSPSTTDRAEAAPPTLAPIAERAAAPSTLPPVTAGGLTWRSATPADAPALLTLRNDIAEADDEPYRETLAEIEEIFTAPWRDVAADSIVGVDTDGTLRAYGMVDTNPGDARTVRAFLGGGVHPTHRGCGIGREVLAWQVARARQVLAASGKELPARLAVFGEDTDPPEKARLYARFGFVARRFYSDLRRDLAAPVPDVPLDGSLRVVPWSAELDEATRLAHNDAFRDHWGSEPRTAEAWTHGRSEFAPQWSFLVVDDAPDVDALLADPTTDPETAAALRAGEPLVVGYEMAGRYDEDFPVRGYTFGYTELLGVRRAYRGRRVAVAALAAAMRAFAADGMQYAALDVDTENPSGAHGLYASLGYEKVTGSRMYSIEL
;
A
#
# COMPACT_ATOMS: atom_id res chain seq x y z
N VAL A 1 -38.85 -47.68 14.14
CA VAL A 1 -39.47 -46.98 15.27
C VAL A 1 -38.83 -47.54 16.57
N PRO A 2 -38.26 -46.78 17.50
CA PRO A 2 -38.85 -45.67 18.26
C PRO A 2 -38.00 -44.38 18.19
N ASP A 3 -38.67 -43.28 18.13
CA ASP A 3 -39.07 -42.27 19.11
C ASP A 3 -37.96 -41.42 19.77
N GLY A 4 -37.96 -40.15 19.48
CA GLY A 4 -37.95 -39.11 20.50
C GLY A 4 -36.61 -38.63 21.04
N ALA A 5 -36.07 -37.55 20.45
CA ALA A 5 -35.27 -36.61 21.25
C ALA A 5 -35.49 -35.19 20.73
N GLY A 6 -36.07 -34.36 21.60
CA GLY A 6 -36.33 -32.95 21.36
C GLY A 6 -35.07 -32.10 21.28
N PRO A 7 -35.16 -30.84 20.89
CA PRO A 7 -34.01 -29.96 20.65
C PRO A 7 -33.28 -29.61 21.97
N PRO A 8 -31.95 -29.43 21.94
CA PRO A 8 -31.21 -29.05 23.14
C PRO A 8 -31.52 -27.60 23.54
N THR A 9 -31.84 -27.43 24.79
CA THR A 9 -32.02 -26.20 25.51
C THR A 9 -30.77 -25.34 25.45
N VAL A 10 -30.85 -24.16 24.88
CA VAL A 10 -29.81 -23.15 24.93
C VAL A 10 -29.71 -22.62 26.37
N VAL A 11 -28.67 -22.99 27.07
CA VAL A 11 -28.30 -22.38 28.36
C VAL A 11 -27.60 -21.06 28.05
N ALA A 12 -28.26 -19.94 28.36
CA ALA A 12 -27.66 -18.62 28.35
C ALA A 12 -26.55 -18.57 29.42
N MET A 13 -25.29 -18.59 28.98
CA MET A 13 -24.16 -18.25 29.86
C MET A 13 -24.08 -16.74 30.02
N SER A 14 -24.35 -16.27 31.23
CA SER A 14 -24.16 -14.87 31.65
C SER A 14 -22.69 -14.47 31.47
N SER A 15 -22.47 -13.43 30.71
CA SER A 15 -21.16 -12.79 30.59
C SER A 15 -20.71 -12.27 31.97
N PRO A 16 -19.46 -12.48 32.40
CA PRO A 16 -18.94 -11.83 33.60
C PRO A 16 -18.81 -10.33 33.34
N SER A 17 -19.28 -9.54 34.31
CA SER A 17 -19.16 -8.09 34.34
C SER A 17 -17.72 -7.64 34.14
N THR A 18 -17.55 -6.72 33.23
CA THR A 18 -16.29 -6.02 32.96
C THR A 18 -15.91 -5.21 34.21
N THR A 19 -15.05 -5.78 35.05
CA THR A 19 -14.33 -5.01 36.07
C THR A 19 -13.35 -4.10 35.35
N ASP A 20 -13.42 -2.82 35.69
CA ASP A 20 -12.51 -1.73 35.37
C ASP A 20 -11.04 -2.19 35.44
N ARG A 21 -10.49 -2.61 34.31
CA ARG A 21 -9.05 -2.67 34.13
C ARG A 21 -8.65 -1.28 33.69
N ALA A 22 -8.13 -0.50 34.63
CA ALA A 22 -7.39 0.69 34.29
C ALA A 22 -6.41 0.33 33.17
N GLU A 23 -6.62 0.90 32.00
CA GLU A 23 -5.77 0.73 30.84
C GLU A 23 -4.40 1.27 31.23
N ALA A 24 -3.45 0.35 31.49
CA ALA A 24 -2.09 0.75 31.79
C ALA A 24 -1.58 1.54 30.61
N ALA A 25 -1.07 2.75 30.86
CA ALA A 25 -0.45 3.56 29.81
C ALA A 25 0.53 2.69 29.00
N PRO A 26 0.51 2.77 27.67
CA PRO A 26 1.40 1.96 26.86
C PRO A 26 2.85 2.17 27.35
N PRO A 27 3.65 1.09 27.43
CA PRO A 27 5.02 1.20 27.90
C PRO A 27 5.76 2.25 27.07
N THR A 28 6.41 3.19 27.74
CA THR A 28 7.21 4.23 27.06
C THR A 28 8.30 3.53 26.28
N LEU A 29 8.26 3.63 24.95
CA LEU A 29 9.30 3.07 24.09
C LEU A 29 10.61 3.83 24.30
N ALA A 30 11.73 3.11 24.33
CA ALA A 30 13.03 3.76 24.23
C ALA A 30 13.12 4.56 22.91
N PRO A 31 13.92 5.63 22.81
CA PRO A 31 14.11 6.39 21.57
C PRO A 31 14.42 5.49 20.37
N ILE A 32 13.89 5.83 19.19
CA ILE A 32 14.16 5.06 17.96
C ILE A 32 15.68 4.91 17.74
N ALA A 33 16.46 5.94 18.04
CA ALA A 33 17.91 5.92 17.88
C ALA A 33 18.57 4.75 18.65
N GLU A 34 18.05 4.39 19.83
CA GLU A 34 18.55 3.25 20.61
C GLU A 34 18.03 1.93 20.06
N ARG A 35 16.71 1.83 19.74
CA ARG A 35 16.07 0.62 19.25
C ARG A 35 16.55 0.22 17.85
N ALA A 36 16.80 1.22 17.00
CA ALA A 36 17.31 0.99 15.65
C ALA A 36 18.71 0.35 15.67
N ALA A 37 19.50 0.54 16.72
CA ALA A 37 20.88 0.01 16.81
C ALA A 37 21.64 0.23 15.49
N ALA A 38 21.59 1.48 14.99
CA ALA A 38 22.14 1.85 13.69
C ALA A 38 23.67 1.76 13.70
N PRO A 39 24.30 1.13 12.70
CA PRO A 39 25.74 1.12 12.60
C PRO A 39 26.28 2.51 12.22
N SER A 40 27.48 2.85 12.72
CA SER A 40 28.12 4.12 12.39
C SER A 40 28.58 4.22 10.93
N THR A 41 28.85 3.06 10.30
CA THR A 41 29.26 2.96 8.89
C THR A 41 28.45 1.87 8.20
N LEU A 42 28.13 2.08 6.93
CA LEU A 42 27.47 1.07 6.12
C LEU A 42 28.44 -0.07 5.77
N PRO A 43 27.96 -1.32 5.76
CA PRO A 43 28.79 -2.43 5.31
C PRO A 43 29.14 -2.24 3.83
N PRO A 44 30.38 -2.55 3.42
CA PRO A 44 30.75 -2.51 2.01
C PRO A 44 30.00 -3.58 1.22
N VAL A 45 29.68 -3.29 -0.04
CA VAL A 45 29.18 -4.27 -0.99
C VAL A 45 30.28 -4.54 -2.00
N THR A 46 30.76 -5.78 -2.07
CA THR A 46 31.93 -6.19 -2.86
C THR A 46 31.67 -7.43 -3.72
N ALA A 47 30.56 -8.12 -3.46
CA ALA A 47 30.21 -9.36 -4.14
C ALA A 47 29.97 -9.17 -5.64
N GLY A 48 30.18 -10.23 -6.41
CA GLY A 48 29.88 -10.32 -7.83
C GLY A 48 30.85 -9.62 -8.77
N GLY A 49 31.95 -9.04 -8.27
CA GLY A 49 32.91 -8.32 -9.11
C GLY A 49 32.38 -7.02 -9.73
N LEU A 50 31.29 -6.49 -9.16
CA LEU A 50 30.63 -5.26 -9.63
C LEU A 50 31.29 -4.01 -9.02
N THR A 51 31.21 -2.91 -9.75
CA THR A 51 31.54 -1.58 -9.23
C THR A 51 30.28 -0.97 -8.60
N TRP A 52 30.36 -0.57 -7.34
CA TRP A 52 29.21 -0.06 -6.59
C TRP A 52 29.23 1.45 -6.44
N ARG A 53 28.09 2.09 -6.65
CA ARG A 53 27.87 3.53 -6.49
C ARG A 53 26.41 3.83 -6.17
N SER A 54 26.11 5.07 -5.77
CA SER A 54 24.73 5.56 -5.67
C SER A 54 24.07 5.60 -7.04
N ALA A 55 22.75 5.43 -7.06
CA ALA A 55 21.95 5.67 -8.25
C ALA A 55 21.82 7.17 -8.55
N THR A 56 21.64 7.50 -9.82
CA THR A 56 21.41 8.86 -10.31
C THR A 56 20.22 8.89 -11.26
N PRO A 57 19.58 10.04 -11.53
CA PRO A 57 18.50 10.13 -12.51
C PRO A 57 18.86 9.58 -13.90
N ALA A 58 20.14 9.65 -14.29
CA ALA A 58 20.61 9.09 -15.56
C ALA A 58 20.55 7.56 -15.62
N ASP A 59 20.41 6.90 -14.49
CA ASP A 59 20.30 5.44 -14.40
C ASP A 59 18.85 4.96 -14.64
N ALA A 60 17.85 5.83 -14.70
CA ALA A 60 16.45 5.43 -14.80
C ALA A 60 16.16 4.42 -15.94
N PRO A 61 16.63 4.61 -17.18
CA PRO A 61 16.41 3.61 -18.24
C PRO A 61 17.08 2.26 -17.97
N ALA A 62 18.28 2.27 -17.37
CA ALA A 62 19.01 1.03 -17.05
C ALA A 62 18.40 0.31 -15.84
N LEU A 63 17.87 1.06 -14.87
CA LEU A 63 17.11 0.51 -13.74
C LEU A 63 15.81 -0.13 -14.22
N LEU A 64 15.07 0.52 -15.13
CA LEU A 64 13.87 -0.06 -15.75
C LEU A 64 14.18 -1.41 -16.38
N THR A 65 15.23 -1.47 -17.22
CA THR A 65 15.65 -2.71 -17.86
C THR A 65 15.97 -3.79 -16.83
N LEU A 66 16.81 -3.47 -15.84
CA LEU A 66 17.20 -4.40 -14.79
C LEU A 66 16.00 -4.92 -14.00
N ARG A 67 15.07 -4.03 -13.61
CA ARG A 67 13.90 -4.41 -12.79
C ARG A 67 12.93 -5.28 -13.58
N ASN A 68 12.67 -4.96 -14.84
CA ASN A 68 11.83 -5.77 -15.70
C ASN A 68 12.47 -7.14 -16.07
N ASP A 69 13.80 -7.21 -16.25
CA ASP A 69 14.52 -8.50 -16.42
C ASP A 69 14.41 -9.39 -15.17
N ILE A 70 14.43 -8.78 -13.98
CA ILE A 70 14.24 -9.48 -12.71
C ILE A 70 12.80 -9.97 -12.60
N ALA A 71 11.82 -9.12 -12.87
CA ALA A 71 10.39 -9.43 -12.82
C ALA A 71 10.02 -10.55 -13.80
N GLU A 72 10.59 -10.53 -15.02
CA GLU A 72 10.40 -11.61 -16.00
C GLU A 72 10.96 -12.96 -15.49
N ALA A 73 12.16 -12.95 -14.92
CA ALA A 73 12.80 -14.17 -14.43
C ALA A 73 12.14 -14.74 -13.15
N ASP A 74 11.45 -13.92 -12.38
CA ASP A 74 10.74 -14.30 -11.16
C ASP A 74 9.23 -14.52 -11.38
N ASP A 75 8.77 -14.45 -12.65
CA ASP A 75 7.37 -14.61 -13.04
C ASP A 75 6.44 -13.64 -12.28
N GLU A 76 6.94 -12.40 -12.06
CA GLU A 76 6.16 -11.35 -11.42
C GLU A 76 5.06 -10.85 -12.38
N PRO A 77 3.83 -10.60 -11.88
CA PRO A 77 2.67 -10.31 -12.74
C PRO A 77 2.59 -8.86 -13.21
N TYR A 78 3.62 -8.07 -13.02
CA TYR A 78 3.67 -6.65 -13.38
C TYR A 78 4.99 -6.26 -14.05
N ARG A 79 4.96 -5.12 -14.77
CA ARG A 79 6.12 -4.48 -15.39
C ARG A 79 6.07 -3.00 -15.08
N GLU A 80 7.23 -2.43 -14.82
CA GLU A 80 7.34 -1.00 -14.55
C GLU A 80 7.51 -0.21 -15.84
N THR A 81 7.07 1.04 -15.79
CA THR A 81 7.27 2.04 -16.84
C THR A 81 8.48 2.94 -16.52
N LEU A 82 8.98 3.66 -17.52
CA LEU A 82 10.05 4.63 -17.30
C LEU A 82 9.59 5.77 -16.36
N ALA A 83 8.33 6.18 -16.48
CA ALA A 83 7.76 7.23 -15.63
C ALA A 83 7.77 6.83 -14.14
N GLU A 84 7.39 5.59 -13.80
CA GLU A 84 7.46 5.09 -12.43
C GLU A 84 8.90 5.09 -11.89
N ILE A 85 9.88 4.70 -12.72
CA ILE A 85 11.29 4.75 -12.30
C ILE A 85 11.78 6.19 -12.12
N GLU A 86 11.39 7.12 -12.99
CA GLU A 86 11.76 8.54 -12.88
C GLU A 86 11.16 9.21 -11.64
N GLU A 87 9.97 8.79 -11.20
CA GLU A 87 9.36 9.26 -9.94
C GLU A 87 10.20 8.95 -8.71
N ILE A 88 11.00 7.89 -8.72
CA ILE A 88 11.93 7.57 -7.63
C ILE A 88 12.89 8.74 -7.37
N PHE A 89 13.32 9.42 -8.42
CA PHE A 89 14.32 10.50 -8.36
C PHE A 89 13.71 11.89 -8.14
N THR A 90 12.39 12.02 -8.20
CA THR A 90 11.71 13.32 -8.12
C THR A 90 11.05 13.58 -6.76
N ALA A 91 10.93 12.57 -5.90
CA ALA A 91 10.35 12.72 -4.57
C ALA A 91 11.20 13.66 -3.69
N PRO A 92 10.67 14.81 -3.22
CA PRO A 92 11.46 15.83 -2.54
C PRO A 92 11.97 15.41 -1.15
N TRP A 93 11.41 14.33 -0.60
CA TRP A 93 11.80 13.78 0.71
C TRP A 93 12.82 12.64 0.61
N ARG A 94 13.22 12.22 -0.61
CA ARG A 94 14.19 11.14 -0.82
C ARG A 94 15.59 11.71 -1.04
N ASP A 95 16.55 11.16 -0.32
CA ASP A 95 17.98 11.35 -0.63
C ASP A 95 18.48 10.12 -1.39
N VAL A 96 18.14 10.04 -2.69
CA VAL A 96 18.48 8.88 -3.52
C VAL A 96 19.98 8.61 -3.51
N ALA A 97 20.82 9.64 -3.42
CA ALA A 97 22.27 9.48 -3.37
C ALA A 97 22.75 8.75 -2.10
N ALA A 98 22.11 9.01 -0.96
CA ALA A 98 22.42 8.35 0.30
C ALA A 98 21.66 7.03 0.50
N ASP A 99 20.46 6.92 -0.11
CA ASP A 99 19.49 5.84 0.15
C ASP A 99 19.47 4.77 -0.95
N SER A 100 20.39 4.82 -1.90
CA SER A 100 20.48 3.84 -2.99
C SER A 100 21.92 3.38 -3.27
N ILE A 101 22.00 2.16 -3.81
CA ILE A 101 23.22 1.62 -4.42
C ILE A 101 22.87 0.87 -5.70
N VAL A 102 23.73 0.95 -6.69
CA VAL A 102 23.67 0.15 -7.92
C VAL A 102 25.02 -0.52 -8.18
N GLY A 103 24.96 -1.78 -8.61
CA GLY A 103 26.10 -2.58 -8.99
C GLY A 103 26.22 -2.65 -10.51
N VAL A 104 27.35 -2.16 -11.01
CA VAL A 104 27.66 -2.01 -12.44
C VAL A 104 28.75 -3.02 -12.81
N ASP A 105 28.55 -3.78 -13.86
CA ASP A 105 29.58 -4.70 -14.36
C ASP A 105 30.62 -3.99 -15.25
N THR A 106 31.56 -4.75 -15.82
CA THR A 106 32.70 -4.20 -16.58
C THR A 106 32.30 -3.61 -17.92
N ASP A 107 31.12 -3.92 -18.44
CA ASP A 107 30.57 -3.36 -19.68
C ASP A 107 29.69 -2.12 -19.44
N GLY A 108 29.50 -1.73 -18.18
CA GLY A 108 28.68 -0.58 -17.78
C GLY A 108 27.21 -0.91 -17.54
N THR A 109 26.80 -2.18 -17.60
CA THR A 109 25.42 -2.60 -17.40
C THR A 109 25.10 -2.73 -15.89
N LEU A 110 23.91 -2.27 -15.49
CA LEU A 110 23.42 -2.47 -14.12
C LEU A 110 23.04 -3.95 -13.91
N ARG A 111 23.57 -4.56 -12.86
CA ARG A 111 23.32 -5.97 -12.51
C ARG A 111 22.70 -6.17 -11.15
N ALA A 112 22.69 -5.15 -10.32
CA ALA A 112 22.00 -5.19 -9.03
C ALA A 112 21.65 -3.78 -8.58
N TYR A 113 20.65 -3.68 -7.72
CA TYR A 113 20.30 -2.44 -7.05
C TYR A 113 19.79 -2.70 -5.63
N GLY A 114 19.86 -1.68 -4.79
CA GLY A 114 19.24 -1.64 -3.48
C GLY A 114 18.85 -0.22 -3.14
N MET A 115 17.64 -0.04 -2.63
CA MET A 115 17.07 1.26 -2.23
C MET A 115 16.43 1.16 -0.86
N VAL A 116 16.46 2.26 -0.12
CA VAL A 116 15.72 2.45 1.13
C VAL A 116 14.81 3.64 0.95
N ASP A 117 13.52 3.45 1.15
CA ASP A 117 12.50 4.49 1.03
C ASP A 117 11.81 4.75 2.36
N THR A 118 11.45 6.02 2.61
CA THR A 118 10.72 6.44 3.80
C THR A 118 9.61 7.40 3.44
N ASN A 119 8.56 7.46 4.26
CA ASN A 119 7.45 8.38 4.04
C ASN A 119 7.50 9.57 5.01
N PRO A 120 7.36 10.81 4.55
CA PRO A 120 7.45 11.99 5.40
C PRO A 120 6.29 12.09 6.41
N GLY A 121 5.12 11.54 6.06
CA GLY A 121 3.89 11.63 6.85
C GLY A 121 3.76 10.64 8.00
N ASP A 122 4.76 9.81 8.27
CA ASP A 122 4.68 8.78 9.30
C ASP A 122 4.46 9.39 10.71
N ALA A 123 3.26 9.17 11.27
CA ALA A 123 2.78 9.75 12.51
C ALA A 123 2.48 8.70 13.61
N ARG A 124 2.40 7.42 13.28
CA ARG A 124 2.13 6.30 14.18
C ARG A 124 3.24 5.26 14.21
N THR A 125 3.84 4.99 13.06
CA THR A 125 4.97 4.07 12.91
C THR A 125 5.93 4.65 11.89
N VAL A 126 7.19 4.85 12.27
CA VAL A 126 8.21 5.29 11.30
C VAL A 126 8.66 4.09 10.48
N ARG A 127 8.54 4.18 9.16
CA ARG A 127 8.74 3.04 8.27
C ARG A 127 9.92 3.28 7.30
N ALA A 128 10.69 2.23 7.09
CA ALA A 128 11.67 2.15 6.02
C ALA A 128 11.35 0.95 5.14
N PHE A 129 11.11 1.20 3.86
CA PHE A 129 10.84 0.16 2.87
C PHE A 129 12.11 -0.13 2.09
N LEU A 130 12.43 -1.40 1.91
CA LEU A 130 13.63 -1.85 1.23
C LEU A 130 13.23 -2.51 -0.10
N GLY A 131 13.62 -1.90 -1.21
CA GLY A 131 13.46 -2.44 -2.55
C GLY A 131 14.82 -2.80 -3.13
N GLY A 132 14.97 -3.98 -3.72
CA GLY A 132 16.26 -4.40 -4.27
C GLY A 132 16.17 -5.68 -5.08
N GLY A 133 17.11 -5.83 -6.00
CA GLY A 133 17.17 -7.00 -6.85
C GLY A 133 18.53 -7.27 -7.46
N VAL A 134 18.70 -8.49 -7.95
CA VAL A 134 19.92 -8.96 -8.62
C VAL A 134 19.52 -9.60 -9.93
N HIS A 135 20.14 -9.11 -11.02
CA HIS A 135 19.93 -9.67 -12.36
C HIS A 135 20.11 -11.20 -12.35
N PRO A 136 19.26 -11.97 -13.01
CA PRO A 136 19.23 -13.43 -12.95
C PRO A 136 20.61 -14.08 -13.18
N THR A 137 21.38 -13.57 -14.13
CA THR A 137 22.73 -14.10 -14.47
C THR A 137 23.79 -13.86 -13.39
N HIS A 138 23.52 -13.01 -12.40
CA HIS A 138 24.45 -12.64 -11.31
C HIS A 138 23.98 -13.16 -9.94
N ARG A 139 22.95 -13.99 -9.90
CA ARG A 139 22.46 -14.63 -8.68
C ARG A 139 23.40 -15.72 -8.20
N GLY A 140 23.29 -16.09 -6.93
CA GLY A 140 24.12 -17.14 -6.33
C GLY A 140 25.53 -16.72 -5.91
N CYS A 141 25.97 -15.50 -6.24
CA CYS A 141 27.31 -14.98 -5.95
C CYS A 141 27.39 -14.17 -4.65
N GLY A 142 26.34 -14.15 -3.83
CA GLY A 142 26.31 -13.41 -2.56
C GLY A 142 25.87 -11.95 -2.65
N ILE A 143 25.64 -11.41 -3.86
CA ILE A 143 25.24 -10.02 -4.10
C ILE A 143 23.98 -9.66 -3.28
N GLY A 144 22.88 -10.41 -3.41
CA GLY A 144 21.64 -10.11 -2.71
C GLY A 144 21.77 -10.07 -1.19
N ARG A 145 22.67 -10.89 -0.62
CA ARG A 145 22.96 -10.86 0.82
C ARG A 145 23.68 -9.56 1.23
N GLU A 146 24.66 -9.12 0.45
CA GLU A 146 25.40 -7.89 0.77
C GLU A 146 24.56 -6.64 0.53
N VAL A 147 23.75 -6.62 -0.54
CA VAL A 147 22.78 -5.55 -0.81
C VAL A 147 21.76 -5.43 0.33
N LEU A 148 21.15 -6.54 0.77
CA LEU A 148 20.20 -6.52 1.88
C LEU A 148 20.88 -6.12 3.20
N ALA A 149 22.13 -6.52 3.45
CA ALA A 149 22.91 -6.09 4.61
C ALA A 149 23.09 -4.56 4.61
N TRP A 150 23.44 -3.99 3.45
CA TRP A 150 23.57 -2.55 3.27
C TRP A 150 22.24 -1.84 3.49
N GLN A 151 21.15 -2.32 2.90
CA GLN A 151 19.82 -1.74 3.04
C GLN A 151 19.33 -1.76 4.50
N VAL A 152 19.49 -2.88 5.21
CA VAL A 152 19.12 -2.97 6.64
C VAL A 152 19.92 -1.99 7.48
N ALA A 153 21.23 -1.86 7.21
CA ALA A 153 22.10 -0.92 7.90
C ALA A 153 21.65 0.53 7.63
N ARG A 154 21.40 0.88 6.36
CA ARG A 154 20.95 2.22 5.96
C ARG A 154 19.58 2.54 6.52
N ALA A 155 18.61 1.63 6.43
CA ALA A 155 17.29 1.79 7.01
C ALA A 155 17.34 2.10 8.50
N ARG A 156 18.18 1.38 9.25
CA ARG A 156 18.41 1.65 10.69
C ARG A 156 18.99 3.04 10.93
N GLN A 157 19.91 3.53 10.08
CA GLN A 157 20.43 4.90 10.17
C GLN A 157 19.33 5.94 9.93
N VAL A 158 18.50 5.75 8.89
CA VAL A 158 17.40 6.68 8.57
C VAL A 158 16.37 6.70 9.68
N LEU A 159 15.98 5.54 10.21
CA LEU A 159 15.04 5.44 11.33
C LEU A 159 15.61 6.12 12.59
N ALA A 160 16.88 5.89 12.92
CA ALA A 160 17.55 6.52 14.05
C ALA A 160 17.61 8.05 13.92
N ALA A 161 17.81 8.55 12.70
CA ALA A 161 17.88 9.99 12.41
C ALA A 161 16.51 10.68 12.40
N SER A 162 15.39 9.93 12.42
CA SER A 162 14.04 10.50 12.39
C SER A 162 13.71 11.37 13.60
N GLY A 163 14.38 11.15 14.75
CA GLY A 163 14.15 11.87 15.99
C GLY A 163 12.76 11.63 16.62
N LYS A 164 11.99 10.67 16.12
CA LYS A 164 10.62 10.38 16.59
C LYS A 164 10.64 9.35 17.73
N GLU A 165 9.65 9.45 18.62
CA GLU A 165 9.41 8.49 19.72
C GLU A 165 8.22 7.59 19.40
N LEU A 166 8.27 6.94 18.23
CA LEU A 166 7.22 6.09 17.69
C LEU A 166 7.74 4.65 17.50
N PRO A 167 6.87 3.64 17.41
CA PRO A 167 7.25 2.36 16.83
C PRO A 167 7.96 2.56 15.49
N ALA A 168 8.89 1.68 15.15
CA ALA A 168 9.57 1.76 13.87
C ALA A 168 9.60 0.40 13.17
N ARG A 169 9.66 0.41 11.84
CA ARG A 169 9.57 -0.79 11.02
C ARG A 169 10.52 -0.72 9.83
N LEU A 170 11.24 -1.81 9.59
CA LEU A 170 11.84 -2.11 8.30
C LEU A 170 10.91 -3.08 7.58
N ALA A 171 10.61 -2.86 6.31
CA ALA A 171 9.70 -3.70 5.53
C ALA A 171 10.28 -4.05 4.16
N VAL A 172 10.01 -5.28 3.72
CA VAL A 172 10.22 -5.77 2.36
C VAL A 172 8.97 -6.46 1.89
N PHE A 173 8.68 -6.40 0.60
CA PHE A 173 7.58 -7.13 -0.02
C PHE A 173 8.09 -8.34 -0.80
N GLY A 174 7.24 -9.32 -0.98
CA GLY A 174 7.50 -10.49 -1.79
C GLY A 174 6.20 -11.09 -2.30
N GLU A 175 6.27 -11.62 -3.51
CA GLU A 175 5.14 -12.26 -4.19
C GLU A 175 5.01 -13.74 -3.78
N ASP A 176 3.81 -14.31 -3.98
CA ASP A 176 3.60 -15.75 -3.79
C ASP A 176 4.38 -16.58 -4.83
N THR A 177 4.74 -15.98 -5.96
CA THR A 177 5.57 -16.55 -7.04
C THR A 177 7.07 -16.50 -6.75
N ASP A 178 7.51 -15.70 -5.77
CA ASP A 178 8.92 -15.52 -5.44
C ASP A 178 9.66 -16.85 -5.18
N PRO A 179 10.92 -16.98 -5.65
CA PRO A 179 11.76 -18.12 -5.30
C PRO A 179 11.91 -18.28 -3.78
N PRO A 180 11.84 -19.48 -3.23
CA PRO A 180 11.93 -19.70 -1.77
C PRO A 180 13.25 -19.22 -1.14
N GLU A 181 14.28 -18.99 -1.95
CA GLU A 181 15.56 -18.42 -1.53
C GLU A 181 15.41 -16.96 -1.08
N LYS A 182 14.50 -16.19 -1.67
CA LYS A 182 14.20 -14.80 -1.31
C LYS A 182 13.64 -14.73 0.12
N ALA A 183 12.64 -15.56 0.44
CA ALA A 183 12.09 -15.66 1.79
C ALA A 183 13.15 -16.16 2.84
N ARG A 184 14.01 -17.13 2.46
CA ARG A 184 15.11 -17.59 3.32
C ARG A 184 16.13 -16.49 3.57
N LEU A 185 16.40 -15.66 2.57
CA LEU A 185 17.29 -14.51 2.71
C LEU A 185 16.70 -13.52 3.72
N TYR A 186 15.45 -13.14 3.58
CA TYR A 186 14.76 -12.24 4.52
C TYR A 186 14.77 -12.78 5.95
N ALA A 187 14.45 -14.05 6.14
CA ALA A 187 14.47 -14.69 7.46
C ALA A 187 15.86 -14.64 8.14
N ARG A 188 16.96 -14.78 7.37
CA ARG A 188 18.34 -14.65 7.91
C ARG A 188 18.65 -13.27 8.46
N PHE A 189 17.99 -12.24 7.96
CA PHE A 189 18.13 -10.86 8.46
C PHE A 189 17.10 -10.50 9.54
N GLY A 190 16.27 -11.47 9.96
CA GLY A 190 15.29 -11.29 11.04
C GLY A 190 13.93 -10.76 10.57
N PHE A 191 13.70 -10.68 9.26
CA PHE A 191 12.37 -10.36 8.75
C PHE A 191 11.41 -11.52 8.95
N VAL A 192 10.19 -11.19 9.37
CA VAL A 192 9.08 -12.14 9.58
C VAL A 192 7.89 -11.69 8.74
N ALA A 193 7.22 -12.64 8.07
CA ALA A 193 5.98 -12.32 7.35
C ALA A 193 4.90 -11.86 8.35
N ARG A 194 4.36 -10.66 8.13
CA ARG A 194 3.43 -10.00 9.05
C ARG A 194 2.09 -9.68 8.42
N ARG A 195 2.05 -9.46 7.11
CA ARG A 195 0.84 -9.16 6.36
C ARG A 195 0.80 -9.95 5.08
N PHE A 196 -0.40 -10.27 4.67
CA PHE A 196 -0.69 -11.03 3.48
C PHE A 196 -1.74 -10.29 2.67
N TYR A 197 -1.52 -10.21 1.38
CA TYR A 197 -2.42 -9.55 0.45
C TYR A 197 -2.95 -10.55 -0.56
N SER A 198 -4.14 -10.28 -1.07
CA SER A 198 -4.73 -11.03 -2.16
C SER A 198 -4.93 -10.10 -3.35
N ASP A 199 -4.35 -10.46 -4.49
CA ASP A 199 -4.66 -9.87 -5.78
C ASP A 199 -5.98 -10.49 -6.27
N LEU A 200 -6.97 -9.64 -6.46
CA LEU A 200 -8.33 -10.03 -6.83
C LEU A 200 -8.67 -9.47 -8.20
N ARG A 201 -9.43 -10.25 -9.00
CA ARG A 201 -10.01 -9.75 -10.24
C ARG A 201 -11.48 -10.14 -10.37
N ARG A 202 -12.23 -9.32 -11.10
CA ARG A 202 -13.64 -9.53 -11.45
C ARG A 202 -13.82 -9.43 -12.97
N ASP A 203 -14.50 -10.41 -13.55
CA ASP A 203 -14.84 -10.40 -14.99
C ASP A 203 -15.90 -9.31 -15.27
N LEU A 204 -15.57 -8.37 -16.17
CA LEU A 204 -16.45 -7.27 -16.57
C LEU A 204 -17.52 -7.67 -17.58
N ALA A 205 -17.47 -8.89 -18.15
CA ALA A 205 -18.59 -9.45 -18.91
C ALA A 205 -19.81 -9.73 -18.01
N ALA A 206 -19.59 -9.96 -16.70
CA ALA A 206 -20.69 -10.05 -15.75
C ALA A 206 -21.35 -8.69 -15.50
N PRO A 207 -22.68 -8.60 -15.32
CA PRO A 207 -23.36 -7.33 -15.09
C PRO A 207 -22.80 -6.58 -13.86
N VAL A 208 -22.51 -5.30 -14.05
CA VAL A 208 -22.12 -4.41 -12.94
C VAL A 208 -23.40 -4.00 -12.18
N PRO A 209 -23.44 -4.15 -10.85
CA PRO A 209 -24.62 -3.84 -10.08
C PRO A 209 -24.99 -2.36 -10.18
N ASP A 210 -26.28 -2.06 -10.22
CA ASP A 210 -26.79 -0.72 -9.99
C ASP A 210 -26.86 -0.46 -8.47
N VAL A 211 -26.26 0.66 -8.06
CA VAL A 211 -26.08 0.98 -6.63
C VAL A 211 -26.62 2.38 -6.36
N PRO A 212 -27.93 2.53 -6.17
CA PRO A 212 -28.48 3.82 -5.79
C PRO A 212 -27.97 4.23 -4.40
N LEU A 213 -27.62 5.50 -4.28
CA LEU A 213 -27.25 6.13 -3.02
C LEU A 213 -28.43 6.91 -2.46
N ASP A 214 -28.50 7.00 -1.14
CA ASP A 214 -29.59 7.67 -0.43
C ASP A 214 -29.26 9.13 -0.12
N GLY A 215 -30.31 9.96 -0.08
CA GLY A 215 -30.24 11.35 0.38
C GLY A 215 -29.44 12.25 -0.56
N SER A 216 -28.49 12.99 0.01
CA SER A 216 -27.64 13.96 -0.66
C SER A 216 -26.35 13.37 -1.28
N LEU A 217 -26.20 12.05 -1.21
CA LEU A 217 -25.00 11.37 -1.73
C LEU A 217 -25.11 11.17 -3.24
N ARG A 218 -24.05 11.54 -3.97
CA ARG A 218 -23.96 11.26 -5.40
C ARG A 218 -22.55 10.85 -5.81
N VAL A 219 -22.46 9.97 -6.80
CA VAL A 219 -21.21 9.62 -7.46
C VAL A 219 -20.86 10.67 -8.49
N VAL A 220 -19.62 11.13 -8.47
CA VAL A 220 -19.06 12.08 -9.46
C VAL A 220 -17.73 11.55 -9.99
N PRO A 221 -17.34 11.88 -11.23
CA PRO A 221 -15.98 11.64 -11.70
C PRO A 221 -14.98 12.40 -10.81
N TRP A 222 -13.78 11.84 -10.68
CA TRP A 222 -12.69 12.56 -10.05
C TRP A 222 -12.38 13.86 -10.81
N SER A 223 -12.02 14.90 -10.08
CA SER A 223 -11.49 16.14 -10.65
C SER A 223 -10.41 16.73 -9.74
N ALA A 224 -9.53 17.55 -10.32
CA ALA A 224 -8.44 18.17 -9.58
C ALA A 224 -8.95 19.12 -8.45
N GLU A 225 -10.12 19.71 -8.61
CA GLU A 225 -10.75 20.57 -7.60
C GLU A 225 -11.19 19.79 -6.36
N LEU A 226 -11.46 18.49 -6.50
CA LEU A 226 -11.87 17.62 -5.40
C LEU A 226 -10.72 16.77 -4.82
N ASP A 227 -9.49 16.91 -5.36
CA ASP A 227 -8.37 16.05 -4.98
C ASP A 227 -7.96 16.24 -3.53
N GLU A 228 -7.92 17.48 -3.04
CA GLU A 228 -7.63 17.75 -1.62
C GLU A 228 -8.72 17.21 -0.69
N ALA A 229 -9.99 17.38 -1.05
CA ALA A 229 -11.10 16.79 -0.29
C ALA A 229 -11.03 15.24 -0.28
N THR A 230 -10.50 14.64 -1.35
CA THR A 230 -10.25 13.20 -1.46
C THR A 230 -9.09 12.76 -0.55
N ARG A 231 -8.00 13.52 -0.47
CA ARG A 231 -6.91 13.27 0.49
C ARG A 231 -7.42 13.28 1.93
N LEU A 232 -8.22 14.26 2.28
CA LEU A 232 -8.83 14.34 3.63
C LEU A 232 -9.76 13.16 3.90
N ALA A 233 -10.53 12.71 2.89
CA ALA A 233 -11.33 11.50 3.00
C ALA A 233 -10.47 10.24 3.19
N HIS A 234 -9.33 10.14 2.49
CA HIS A 234 -8.36 9.06 2.65
C HIS A 234 -7.81 9.01 4.08
N ASN A 235 -7.34 10.13 4.60
CA ASN A 235 -6.77 10.21 5.95
C ASN A 235 -7.79 9.82 7.03
N ASP A 236 -9.07 10.14 6.86
CA ASP A 236 -10.13 9.68 7.74
C ASP A 236 -10.43 8.19 7.57
N ALA A 237 -10.58 7.71 6.33
CA ALA A 237 -10.96 6.34 6.01
C ALA A 237 -9.93 5.31 6.51
N PHE A 238 -8.65 5.64 6.43
CA PHE A 238 -7.54 4.75 6.77
C PHE A 238 -6.94 4.98 8.16
N ARG A 239 -7.58 5.81 8.98
CA ARG A 239 -7.08 6.13 10.33
C ARG A 239 -6.85 4.89 11.21
N ASP A 240 -7.68 3.86 11.08
CA ASP A 240 -7.58 2.63 11.88
C ASP A 240 -7.00 1.45 11.08
N HIS A 241 -6.62 1.70 9.83
CA HIS A 241 -6.05 0.63 9.02
C HIS A 241 -4.60 0.39 9.43
N TRP A 242 -4.27 -0.87 9.71
CA TRP A 242 -2.92 -1.25 10.10
C TRP A 242 -1.90 -0.86 9.01
N GLY A 243 -0.78 -0.29 9.45
CA GLY A 243 0.29 0.11 8.52
C GLY A 243 -0.03 1.34 7.66
N SER A 244 -1.22 1.91 7.75
CA SER A 244 -1.57 3.14 7.07
C SER A 244 -1.14 4.36 7.89
N GLU A 245 -0.65 5.39 7.22
CA GLU A 245 -0.25 6.65 7.80
C GLU A 245 -0.94 7.81 7.06
N PRO A 246 -1.15 8.96 7.71
CA PRO A 246 -1.72 10.12 7.04
C PRO A 246 -0.89 10.53 5.82
N ARG A 247 -1.55 10.86 4.72
CA ARG A 247 -0.90 11.41 3.53
C ARG A 247 -0.81 12.91 3.65
N THR A 248 0.41 13.47 3.55
CA THR A 248 0.61 14.92 3.33
C THR A 248 0.18 15.29 1.91
N ALA A 249 -0.08 16.58 1.64
CA ALA A 249 -0.44 17.02 0.30
C ALA A 249 0.63 16.64 -0.75
N GLU A 250 1.91 16.77 -0.41
CA GLU A 250 3.02 16.37 -1.28
C GLU A 250 3.04 14.86 -1.55
N ALA A 251 2.92 14.03 -0.50
CA ALA A 251 2.90 12.58 -0.65
C ALA A 251 1.60 12.06 -1.31
N TRP A 252 0.53 12.86 -1.30
CA TRP A 252 -0.72 12.53 -1.96
C TRP A 252 -0.65 12.69 -3.47
N THR A 253 0.04 13.71 -3.95
CA THR A 253 0.16 14.03 -5.38
C THR A 253 1.34 13.35 -6.07
N HIS A 254 2.26 12.76 -5.31
CA HIS A 254 3.43 12.06 -5.86
C HIS A 254 3.11 10.60 -6.18
N GLY A 255 3.81 10.03 -7.18
CA GLY A 255 3.67 8.61 -7.53
C GLY A 255 2.36 8.33 -8.26
N ARG A 256 2.00 9.16 -9.24
CA ARG A 256 0.74 9.07 -9.97
C ARG A 256 0.92 8.96 -11.48
N SER A 257 2.07 8.47 -11.95
CA SER A 257 2.33 8.27 -13.38
C SER A 257 1.27 7.42 -14.07
N GLU A 258 0.80 6.39 -13.39
CA GLU A 258 -0.21 5.44 -13.90
C GLU A 258 -1.65 5.79 -13.47
N PHE A 259 -1.86 6.91 -12.78
CA PHE A 259 -3.17 7.33 -12.33
C PHE A 259 -4.13 7.59 -13.51
N ALA A 260 -5.31 7.00 -13.46
CA ALA A 260 -6.34 7.08 -14.48
C ALA A 260 -7.56 7.92 -14.01
N PRO A 261 -7.51 9.24 -14.11
CA PRO A 261 -8.59 10.11 -13.63
C PRO A 261 -9.95 9.83 -14.27
N GLN A 262 -9.96 9.41 -15.55
CA GLN A 262 -11.17 9.05 -16.30
C GLN A 262 -11.85 7.76 -15.77
N TRP A 263 -11.14 6.96 -14.99
CA TRP A 263 -11.63 5.74 -14.36
C TRP A 263 -11.92 5.90 -12.87
N SER A 264 -11.58 7.06 -12.29
CA SER A 264 -11.67 7.34 -10.87
C SER A 264 -12.94 8.08 -10.50
N PHE A 265 -13.57 7.68 -9.39
CA PHE A 265 -14.86 8.21 -8.97
C PHE A 265 -14.89 8.55 -7.49
N LEU A 266 -15.57 9.64 -7.18
CA LEU A 266 -15.77 10.14 -5.83
C LEU A 266 -17.25 10.05 -5.46
N VAL A 267 -17.51 9.93 -4.17
CA VAL A 267 -18.85 10.14 -3.63
C VAL A 267 -18.82 11.39 -2.79
N VAL A 268 -19.67 12.36 -3.16
CA VAL A 268 -19.81 13.63 -2.45
C VAL A 268 -21.13 13.67 -1.70
N ASP A 269 -21.15 14.39 -0.59
CA ASP A 269 -22.37 14.74 0.12
C ASP A 269 -22.71 16.21 -0.14
N ASP A 270 -23.80 16.49 -0.86
CA ASP A 270 -24.21 17.84 -1.24
C ASP A 270 -24.91 18.61 -0.09
N ALA A 271 -25.28 17.91 1.00
CA ALA A 271 -25.92 18.52 2.17
C ALA A 271 -25.46 17.84 3.48
N PRO A 272 -24.16 17.88 3.81
CA PRO A 272 -23.63 17.25 5.02
C PRO A 272 -24.14 17.93 6.29
N ASP A 273 -24.34 17.15 7.34
CA ASP A 273 -24.56 17.70 8.68
C ASP A 273 -23.23 18.20 9.27
N VAL A 274 -22.86 19.43 8.89
CA VAL A 274 -21.59 20.05 9.26
C VAL A 274 -21.45 20.18 10.78
N ASP A 275 -22.53 20.51 11.49
CA ASP A 275 -22.52 20.69 12.95
C ASP A 275 -22.23 19.36 13.65
N ALA A 276 -22.86 18.26 13.21
CA ALA A 276 -22.58 16.94 13.73
C ALA A 276 -21.14 16.48 13.45
N LEU A 277 -20.63 16.72 12.25
CA LEU A 277 -19.25 16.40 11.88
C LEU A 277 -18.22 17.20 12.69
N LEU A 278 -18.46 18.48 12.94
CA LEU A 278 -17.59 19.32 13.75
C LEU A 278 -17.68 19.00 15.25
N ALA A 279 -18.80 18.45 15.72
CA ALA A 279 -18.96 17.99 17.10
C ALA A 279 -18.32 16.64 17.37
N ASP A 280 -18.00 15.86 16.33
CA ASP A 280 -17.33 14.56 16.47
C ASP A 280 -15.86 14.79 16.88
N PRO A 281 -15.43 14.33 18.08
CA PRO A 281 -14.07 14.50 18.56
C PRO A 281 -13.02 13.76 17.71
N THR A 282 -13.44 12.89 16.83
CA THR A 282 -12.56 12.16 15.92
C THR A 282 -12.33 12.87 14.58
N THR A 283 -13.03 13.96 14.30
CA THR A 283 -12.78 14.78 13.11
C THR A 283 -11.42 15.48 13.24
N ASP A 284 -10.56 15.23 12.27
CA ASP A 284 -9.22 15.81 12.27
C ASP A 284 -9.24 17.33 11.99
N PRO A 285 -8.20 18.07 12.39
CA PRO A 285 -8.17 19.53 12.26
C PRO A 285 -8.26 20.04 10.82
N GLU A 286 -7.66 19.34 9.83
CA GLU A 286 -7.70 19.74 8.43
C GLU A 286 -9.12 19.60 7.88
N THR A 287 -9.78 18.44 8.13
CA THR A 287 -11.19 18.23 7.77
C THR A 287 -12.09 19.27 8.44
N ALA A 288 -11.88 19.56 9.74
CA ALA A 288 -12.68 20.57 10.43
C ALA A 288 -12.49 21.99 9.84
N ALA A 289 -11.29 22.33 9.40
CA ALA A 289 -11.01 23.60 8.72
C ALA A 289 -11.73 23.68 7.36
N ALA A 290 -11.66 22.63 6.54
CA ALA A 290 -12.33 22.53 5.25
C ALA A 290 -13.86 22.66 5.40
N LEU A 291 -14.47 21.97 6.37
CA LEU A 291 -15.90 22.07 6.67
C LEU A 291 -16.32 23.50 7.05
N ARG A 292 -15.53 24.21 7.89
CA ARG A 292 -15.82 25.60 8.26
C ARG A 292 -15.66 26.57 7.09
N ALA A 293 -14.78 26.25 6.14
CA ALA A 293 -14.60 27.02 4.91
C ALA A 293 -15.71 26.76 3.87
N GLY A 294 -16.58 25.78 4.09
CA GLY A 294 -17.62 25.40 3.13
C GLY A 294 -17.07 24.66 1.92
N GLU A 295 -15.91 24.02 2.07
CA GLU A 295 -15.32 23.19 1.03
C GLU A 295 -16.16 21.92 0.78
N PRO A 296 -16.14 21.38 -0.46
CA PRO A 296 -16.87 20.16 -0.79
C PRO A 296 -16.47 18.98 0.12
N LEU A 297 -17.44 18.17 0.55
CA LEU A 297 -17.18 16.99 1.36
C LEU A 297 -17.19 15.73 0.49
N VAL A 298 -16.00 15.20 0.19
CA VAL A 298 -15.84 13.84 -0.32
C VAL A 298 -15.99 12.86 0.83
N VAL A 299 -16.94 11.92 0.69
CA VAL A 299 -17.27 10.93 1.74
C VAL A 299 -16.78 9.54 1.41
N GLY A 300 -16.50 9.28 0.14
CA GLY A 300 -15.90 8.05 -0.35
C GLY A 300 -15.28 8.29 -1.72
N TYR A 301 -14.38 7.41 -2.08
CA TYR A 301 -13.63 7.52 -3.33
C TYR A 301 -13.15 6.14 -3.77
N GLU A 302 -12.98 6.01 -5.04
CA GLU A 302 -12.22 4.99 -5.75
C GLU A 302 -11.28 5.72 -6.71
N MET A 303 -10.00 5.43 -6.62
CA MET A 303 -8.96 5.95 -7.51
C MET A 303 -8.34 4.79 -8.25
N ALA A 304 -8.30 4.90 -9.57
CA ALA A 304 -7.85 3.85 -10.46
C ALA A 304 -6.50 4.15 -11.11
N GLY A 305 -5.77 3.09 -11.40
CA GLY A 305 -4.56 3.10 -12.23
C GLY A 305 -4.76 2.33 -13.53
N ARG A 306 -3.92 2.66 -14.53
CA ARG A 306 -3.87 1.98 -15.83
C ARG A 306 -2.45 1.48 -16.09
N TYR A 307 -2.31 0.17 -16.14
CA TYR A 307 -1.03 -0.55 -16.24
C TYR A 307 -0.93 -1.31 -17.55
N ASP A 308 -0.77 -0.60 -18.65
CA ASP A 308 -0.76 -1.19 -20.00
C ASP A 308 0.40 -2.19 -20.21
N GLU A 309 1.53 -1.97 -19.51
CA GLU A 309 2.70 -2.86 -19.58
C GLU A 309 2.45 -4.23 -18.93
N ASP A 310 1.47 -4.33 -18.03
CA ASP A 310 1.09 -5.59 -17.39
C ASP A 310 0.21 -6.48 -18.28
N PHE A 311 -0.50 -5.91 -19.26
CA PHE A 311 -1.47 -6.65 -20.05
C PHE A 311 -0.86 -7.85 -20.80
N PRO A 312 0.29 -7.73 -21.46
CA PRO A 312 0.93 -8.87 -22.10
C PRO A 312 1.36 -9.95 -21.11
N VAL A 313 1.79 -9.56 -19.92
CA VAL A 313 2.28 -10.48 -18.88
C VAL A 313 1.12 -11.24 -18.24
N ARG A 314 0.05 -10.54 -17.89
CA ARG A 314 -1.15 -11.13 -17.29
C ARG A 314 -2.02 -11.89 -18.30
N GLY A 315 -1.88 -11.59 -19.62
CA GLY A 315 -2.65 -12.20 -20.69
C GLY A 315 -4.09 -11.69 -20.78
N TYR A 316 -4.41 -10.58 -20.11
CA TYR A 316 -5.72 -9.90 -20.16
C TYR A 316 -5.58 -8.41 -19.85
N THR A 317 -6.57 -7.61 -20.25
CA THR A 317 -6.65 -6.18 -19.95
C THR A 317 -7.49 -5.91 -18.70
N PHE A 318 -7.12 -4.93 -17.89
CA PHE A 318 -7.83 -4.63 -16.67
C PHE A 318 -7.73 -3.16 -16.28
N GLY A 319 -8.76 -2.65 -15.56
CA GLY A 319 -8.66 -1.43 -14.78
C GLY A 319 -8.33 -1.78 -13.34
N TYR A 320 -7.39 -1.08 -12.72
CA TYR A 320 -6.91 -1.39 -11.39
C TYR A 320 -7.38 -0.36 -10.36
N THR A 321 -8.04 -0.80 -9.31
CA THR A 321 -8.40 0.06 -8.17
C THR A 321 -7.21 0.18 -7.23
N GLU A 322 -6.56 1.34 -7.26
CA GLU A 322 -5.42 1.69 -6.41
C GLU A 322 -5.83 1.95 -4.96
N LEU A 323 -6.85 2.79 -4.83
CA LEU A 323 -7.31 3.24 -3.54
C LEU A 323 -8.84 3.24 -3.49
N LEU A 324 -9.38 2.62 -2.45
CA LEU A 324 -10.80 2.65 -2.14
C LEU A 324 -10.97 3.03 -0.68
N GLY A 325 -11.68 4.10 -0.40
CA GLY A 325 -11.92 4.54 0.97
C GLY A 325 -13.31 5.13 1.18
N VAL A 326 -13.79 5.02 2.42
CA VAL A 326 -15.06 5.63 2.87
C VAL A 326 -14.84 6.23 4.24
N ARG A 327 -15.17 7.52 4.40
CA ARG A 327 -15.15 8.18 5.71
C ARG A 327 -15.95 7.37 6.72
N ARG A 328 -15.49 7.32 7.96
CA ARG A 328 -16.06 6.47 9.02
C ARG A 328 -17.56 6.72 9.23
N ALA A 329 -17.95 8.00 9.28
CA ALA A 329 -19.35 8.41 9.47
C ALA A 329 -20.28 7.96 8.32
N TYR A 330 -19.73 7.58 7.18
CA TYR A 330 -20.48 7.19 5.98
C TYR A 330 -20.38 5.69 5.65
N ARG A 331 -19.73 4.90 6.50
CA ARG A 331 -19.69 3.44 6.34
C ARG A 331 -21.07 2.81 6.48
N GLY A 332 -21.27 1.65 5.84
CA GLY A 332 -22.57 0.95 5.85
C GLY A 332 -23.63 1.54 4.91
N ARG A 333 -23.35 2.67 4.23
CA ARG A 333 -24.29 3.37 3.32
C ARG A 333 -24.04 3.06 1.84
N ARG A 334 -23.40 1.93 1.52
CA ARG A 334 -23.09 1.45 0.15
C ARG A 334 -22.16 2.36 -0.68
N VAL A 335 -21.49 3.34 -0.04
CA VAL A 335 -20.62 4.32 -0.70
C VAL A 335 -19.49 3.65 -1.47
N ALA A 336 -18.75 2.70 -0.85
CA ALA A 336 -17.68 1.96 -1.53
C ALA A 336 -18.18 1.19 -2.76
N VAL A 337 -19.33 0.52 -2.63
CA VAL A 337 -19.92 -0.27 -3.72
C VAL A 337 -20.32 0.63 -4.89
N ALA A 338 -20.87 1.81 -4.60
CA ALA A 338 -21.27 2.77 -5.63
C ALA A 338 -20.06 3.32 -6.42
N ALA A 339 -18.97 3.69 -5.71
CA ALA A 339 -17.72 4.14 -6.34
C ALA A 339 -17.10 3.03 -7.20
N LEU A 340 -16.94 1.80 -6.66
CA LEU A 340 -16.44 0.65 -7.41
C LEU A 340 -17.31 0.33 -8.64
N ALA A 341 -18.64 0.37 -8.51
CA ALA A 341 -19.53 0.09 -9.62
C ALA A 341 -19.41 1.14 -10.73
N ALA A 342 -19.15 2.41 -10.38
CA ALA A 342 -18.87 3.45 -11.36
C ALA A 342 -17.54 3.18 -12.10
N ALA A 343 -16.47 2.86 -11.37
CA ALA A 343 -15.18 2.51 -11.94
C ALA A 343 -15.26 1.27 -12.86
N MET A 344 -15.92 0.20 -12.42
CA MET A 344 -16.14 -1.00 -13.24
C MET A 344 -16.85 -0.69 -14.56
N ARG A 345 -17.85 0.23 -14.56
CA ARG A 345 -18.52 0.65 -15.79
C ARG A 345 -17.60 1.44 -16.70
N ALA A 346 -16.73 2.30 -16.13
CA ALA A 346 -15.73 3.03 -16.90
C ALA A 346 -14.68 2.09 -17.49
N PHE A 347 -14.19 1.10 -16.73
CA PHE A 347 -13.28 0.06 -17.24
C PHE A 347 -13.92 -0.71 -18.39
N ALA A 348 -15.16 -1.17 -18.22
CA ALA A 348 -15.88 -1.92 -19.26
C ALA A 348 -16.13 -1.07 -20.53
N ALA A 349 -16.48 0.23 -20.35
CA ALA A 349 -16.69 1.15 -21.47
C ALA A 349 -15.40 1.42 -22.25
N ASP A 350 -14.25 1.35 -21.61
CA ASP A 350 -12.92 1.51 -22.22
C ASP A 350 -12.33 0.18 -22.72
N GLY A 351 -13.13 -0.90 -22.69
CA GLY A 351 -12.78 -2.21 -23.28
C GLY A 351 -11.93 -3.10 -22.39
N MET A 352 -11.81 -2.81 -21.09
CA MET A 352 -11.11 -3.70 -20.17
C MET A 352 -11.92 -4.98 -19.93
N GLN A 353 -11.21 -6.10 -19.82
CA GLN A 353 -11.79 -7.42 -19.56
C GLN A 353 -12.11 -7.64 -18.09
N TYR A 354 -11.25 -7.10 -17.21
CA TYR A 354 -11.37 -7.29 -15.76
C TYR A 354 -11.26 -5.97 -15.00
N ALA A 355 -11.86 -5.94 -13.81
CA ALA A 355 -11.53 -5.03 -12.72
C ALA A 355 -10.63 -5.77 -11.75
N ALA A 356 -9.52 -5.17 -11.35
CA ALA A 356 -8.54 -5.75 -10.45
C ALA A 356 -8.26 -4.84 -9.25
N LEU A 357 -7.81 -5.42 -8.15
CA LEU A 357 -7.37 -4.71 -6.94
C LEU A 357 -6.60 -5.66 -6.01
N ASP A 358 -5.87 -5.06 -5.08
CA ASP A 358 -5.26 -5.75 -3.95
C ASP A 358 -6.05 -5.53 -2.65
N VAL A 359 -6.02 -6.52 -1.75
CA VAL A 359 -6.64 -6.38 -0.43
C VAL A 359 -5.81 -7.08 0.66
N ASP A 360 -5.59 -6.40 1.77
CA ASP A 360 -5.04 -7.00 3.00
C ASP A 360 -6.02 -8.07 3.52
N THR A 361 -5.53 -9.31 3.67
CA THR A 361 -6.35 -10.46 4.11
C THR A 361 -6.85 -10.33 5.54
N GLU A 362 -6.21 -9.51 6.37
CA GLU A 362 -6.58 -9.24 7.76
C GLU A 362 -7.31 -7.88 7.92
N ASN A 363 -7.81 -7.31 6.82
CA ASN A 363 -8.51 -6.03 6.87
C ASN A 363 -9.76 -6.11 7.76
N PRO A 364 -9.83 -5.33 8.87
CA PRO A 364 -10.93 -5.41 9.83
C PRO A 364 -12.27 -4.87 9.27
N SER A 365 -12.26 -4.19 8.12
CA SER A 365 -13.47 -3.64 7.50
C SER A 365 -14.38 -4.67 6.85
N GLY A 366 -13.97 -5.95 6.77
CA GLY A 366 -14.71 -6.99 6.06
C GLY A 366 -14.65 -6.84 4.53
N ALA A 367 -13.65 -6.15 4.00
CA ALA A 367 -13.49 -5.86 2.57
C ALA A 367 -13.51 -7.10 1.69
N HIS A 368 -12.96 -8.23 2.15
CA HIS A 368 -13.04 -9.51 1.42
C HIS A 368 -14.49 -9.93 1.12
N GLY A 369 -15.40 -9.81 2.10
CA GLY A 369 -16.83 -10.11 1.91
C GLY A 369 -17.47 -9.17 0.90
N LEU A 370 -17.09 -7.89 0.91
CA LEU A 370 -17.54 -6.90 -0.06
C LEU A 370 -17.13 -7.31 -1.48
N TYR A 371 -15.83 -7.56 -1.71
CA TYR A 371 -15.31 -7.92 -3.02
C TYR A 371 -15.87 -9.24 -3.54
N ALA A 372 -15.96 -10.27 -2.68
CA ALA A 372 -16.59 -11.53 -3.04
C ALA A 372 -18.06 -11.35 -3.46
N SER A 373 -18.82 -10.49 -2.77
CA SER A 373 -20.22 -10.17 -3.12
C SER A 373 -20.36 -9.46 -4.47
N LEU A 374 -19.30 -8.80 -4.92
CA LEU A 374 -19.20 -8.12 -6.22
C LEU A 374 -18.64 -9.03 -7.32
N GLY A 375 -18.31 -10.30 -7.01
CA GLY A 375 -17.80 -11.27 -7.97
C GLY A 375 -16.30 -11.20 -8.21
N TYR A 376 -15.53 -10.61 -7.30
CA TYR A 376 -14.07 -10.70 -7.33
C TYR A 376 -13.60 -12.06 -6.86
N GLU A 377 -12.60 -12.59 -7.53
CA GLU A 377 -11.94 -13.85 -7.23
C GLU A 377 -10.44 -13.66 -7.05
N LYS A 378 -9.82 -14.44 -6.16
CA LYS A 378 -8.37 -14.38 -5.93
C LYS A 378 -7.61 -14.97 -7.12
N VAL A 379 -6.58 -14.24 -7.58
CA VAL A 379 -5.65 -14.68 -8.64
C VAL A 379 -4.34 -15.14 -8.02
N THR A 380 -3.71 -14.29 -7.23
CA THR A 380 -2.42 -14.52 -6.56
C THR A 380 -2.38 -13.81 -5.24
N GLY A 381 -1.24 -13.64 -4.64
CA GLY A 381 -1.07 -12.87 -3.43
C GLY A 381 0.37 -12.45 -3.23
N SER A 382 0.51 -11.51 -2.31
CA SER A 382 1.80 -11.02 -1.86
C SER A 382 1.88 -10.97 -0.35
N ARG A 383 3.04 -10.70 0.19
CA ARG A 383 3.25 -10.58 1.63
C ARG A 383 4.27 -9.53 1.98
N MET A 384 4.05 -8.87 3.08
CA MET A 384 5.03 -8.00 3.68
C MET A 384 5.77 -8.73 4.80
N TYR A 385 7.09 -8.72 4.70
CA TYR A 385 7.97 -9.15 5.78
C TYR A 385 8.49 -7.92 6.51
N SER A 386 8.58 -7.96 7.84
CA SER A 386 9.09 -6.82 8.58
C SER A 386 9.94 -7.20 9.79
N ILE A 387 10.76 -6.23 10.20
CA ILE A 387 11.44 -6.16 11.50
C ILE A 387 10.77 -5.00 12.23
N GLU A 388 10.15 -5.28 13.36
CA GLU A 388 9.55 -4.28 14.23
C GLU A 388 10.58 -3.84 15.29
N LEU A 389 10.67 -2.51 15.53
CA LEU A 389 11.62 -1.90 16.45
C LEU A 389 10.92 -1.07 17.52
#